data_c99cbf54c8643cc023ddac5e8d4418ce
#
_entry.id   c99cbf54c8643cc023ddac5e8d4418ce
#
_cell.length_a   1.000
_cell.length_b   1.000
_cell.length_c   1.000
_cell.angle_alpha   90.00
_cell.angle_beta   90.00
_cell.angle_gamma   90.00
#
_symmetry.space_group_name_H-M   'P 1'
#
loop_
_entity.id
_entity.type
_entity.pdbx_description
1 polymer ?
#
loop_
_entity_poly.entity_id
_entity_poly.type
_entity_poly.pdbx_seq_one_letter_code
_entity_poly.pdbx_strand_id
1 'polypeptide(L)'
;VIEWAKELCRVLDYLHTQNPPIIYRDMKPANIMLQPNGNIKLIDFGIAREYKEQNLADTVSLGTKGYAAPEQFGGKGQTDARTDVYCLGVTLYHLLTGQNPCEPPYEIYPIRYWNPQLSSGLEAIIQKCTQLNPEDRYQSCAELLYALDHYDEMDEGYRKKQKNKLKVFFITAGSAVFFLIAGCVCTGMRVHVNNSDYDNNIKQAELSATDEEKIDYYAK
;
A
#
# COMPACT_ATOMS: atom_id res chain seq x y z
N VAL A 1 -12.51 5.92 13.35
CA VAL A 1 -11.54 6.99 13.08
C VAL A 1 -11.16 7.03 11.61
N ILE A 2 -10.83 5.90 10.97
CA ILE A 2 -10.36 5.88 9.57
C ILE A 2 -11.42 6.41 8.61
N GLU A 3 -12.67 6.00 8.74
CA GLU A 3 -13.75 6.52 7.89
C GLU A 3 -13.94 8.03 8.07
N TRP A 4 -13.83 8.54 9.29
CA TRP A 4 -13.82 9.99 9.53
C TRP A 4 -12.63 10.68 8.86
N ALA A 5 -11.44 10.07 8.89
CA ALA A 5 -10.27 10.60 8.20
C ALA A 5 -10.52 10.71 6.69
N LYS A 6 -11.14 9.71 6.08
CA LYS A 6 -11.50 9.72 4.65
C LYS A 6 -12.53 10.79 4.33
N GLU A 7 -13.53 10.99 5.19
CA GLU A 7 -14.50 12.08 5.03
C GLU A 7 -13.82 13.45 5.13
N LEU A 8 -12.92 13.65 6.10
CA LEU A 8 -12.14 14.87 6.24
C LEU A 8 -11.25 15.14 5.02
N CYS A 9 -10.60 14.10 4.47
CA CYS A 9 -9.84 14.23 3.22
C CYS A 9 -10.73 14.73 2.07
N ARG A 10 -11.94 14.20 1.91
CA ARG A 10 -12.86 14.64 0.86
C ARG A 10 -13.30 16.10 1.05
N VAL A 11 -13.57 16.51 2.29
CA VAL A 11 -13.93 17.91 2.60
C VAL A 11 -12.77 18.87 2.32
N LEU A 12 -11.56 18.51 2.75
CA LEU A 12 -10.38 19.33 2.50
C LEU A 12 -10.03 19.38 1.01
N ASP A 13 -10.10 18.27 0.31
CA ASP A 13 -9.86 18.21 -1.14
C ASP A 13 -10.87 19.12 -1.89
N TYR A 14 -12.14 19.09 -1.49
CA TYR A 14 -13.13 20.01 -2.03
C TYR A 14 -12.75 21.48 -1.80
N LEU A 15 -12.26 21.86 -0.61
CA LEU A 15 -11.82 23.22 -0.32
C LEU A 15 -10.59 23.61 -1.16
N HIS A 16 -9.63 22.69 -1.30
CA HIS A 16 -8.39 22.93 -2.05
C HIS A 16 -8.63 23.05 -3.56
N THR A 17 -9.70 22.46 -4.08
CA THR A 17 -10.06 22.53 -5.51
C THR A 17 -10.93 23.73 -5.87
N GLN A 18 -11.27 24.59 -4.91
CA GLN A 18 -11.98 25.84 -5.20
C GLN A 18 -11.09 26.83 -5.96
N ASN A 19 -11.69 27.84 -6.58
CA ASN A 19 -10.97 28.90 -7.28
C ASN A 19 -11.35 30.27 -6.71
N PRO A 20 -10.48 30.90 -5.92
CA PRO A 20 -9.16 30.41 -5.46
C PRO A 20 -9.25 29.29 -4.44
N PRO A 21 -8.21 28.44 -4.32
CA PRO A 21 -8.16 27.38 -3.32
C PRO A 21 -8.27 27.90 -1.89
N ILE A 22 -9.01 27.18 -1.05
CA ILE A 22 -9.21 27.53 0.36
C ILE A 22 -8.42 26.56 1.23
N ILE A 23 -7.48 27.10 2.02
CA ILE A 23 -6.69 26.32 2.98
C ILE A 23 -7.31 26.49 4.35
N TYR A 24 -7.65 25.37 5.02
CA TYR A 24 -8.40 25.37 6.27
C TYR A 24 -7.56 25.77 7.49
N ARG A 25 -6.36 25.24 7.66
CA ARG A 25 -5.31 25.60 8.61
C ARG A 25 -5.55 25.34 10.11
N ASP A 26 -6.74 24.92 10.53
CA ASP A 26 -7.05 24.64 11.94
C ASP A 26 -7.72 23.28 12.15
N MET A 27 -7.20 22.25 11.47
CA MET A 27 -7.67 20.88 11.65
C MET A 27 -7.26 20.37 13.03
N LYS A 28 -8.25 20.11 13.87
CA LYS A 28 -8.11 19.54 15.23
C LYS A 28 -9.41 18.90 15.68
N PRO A 29 -9.42 17.99 16.68
CA PRO A 29 -10.64 17.34 17.15
C PRO A 29 -11.75 18.30 17.58
N ALA A 30 -11.41 19.45 18.19
CA ALA A 30 -12.36 20.44 18.63
C ALA A 30 -13.17 21.10 17.48
N ASN A 31 -12.64 21.07 16.26
CA ASN A 31 -13.28 21.62 15.07
C ASN A 31 -13.99 20.54 14.24
N ILE A 32 -14.10 19.30 14.74
CA ILE A 32 -14.80 18.19 14.11
C ILE A 32 -16.03 17.84 14.94
N MET A 33 -17.20 18.05 14.39
CA MET A 33 -18.47 17.73 15.03
C MET A 33 -18.96 16.37 14.54
N LEU A 34 -19.14 15.42 15.45
CA LEU A 34 -19.80 14.14 15.17
C LEU A 34 -21.31 14.32 15.26
N GLN A 35 -22.03 13.95 14.21
CA GLN A 35 -23.48 14.01 14.15
C GLN A 35 -24.11 12.70 14.70
N PRO A 36 -25.37 12.71 15.14
CA PRO A 36 -26.05 11.50 15.63
C PRO A 36 -26.16 10.36 14.61
N ASN A 37 -26.11 10.67 13.32
CA ASN A 37 -26.12 9.68 12.23
C ASN A 37 -24.73 9.07 11.94
N GLY A 38 -23.70 9.46 12.70
CA GLY A 38 -22.32 9.00 12.54
C GLY A 38 -21.46 9.81 11.56
N ASN A 39 -22.05 10.73 10.79
CA ASN A 39 -21.32 11.62 9.89
C ASN A 39 -20.58 12.69 10.67
N ILE A 40 -19.54 13.24 10.08
CA ILE A 40 -18.79 14.34 10.66
C ILE A 40 -19.08 15.65 9.90
N LYS A 41 -18.90 16.74 10.61
CA LYS A 41 -18.87 18.10 10.04
C LYS A 41 -17.65 18.84 10.52
N LEU A 42 -16.96 19.48 9.59
CA LEU A 42 -15.93 20.45 9.89
C LEU A 42 -16.60 21.78 10.25
N ILE A 43 -16.21 22.35 11.38
CA ILE A 43 -16.73 23.62 11.90
C ILE A 43 -15.58 24.58 12.10
N ASP A 44 -15.89 25.86 12.29
CA ASP A 44 -14.93 26.95 12.55
C ASP A 44 -13.93 27.20 11.41
N PHE A 45 -14.32 28.07 10.51
CA PHE A 45 -13.49 28.56 9.38
C PHE A 45 -12.76 29.88 9.71
N GLY A 46 -12.59 30.21 11.01
CA GLY A 46 -12.10 31.54 11.45
C GLY A 46 -10.71 31.93 10.95
N ILE A 47 -9.85 30.93 10.65
CA ILE A 47 -8.51 31.16 10.09
C ILE A 47 -8.31 30.53 8.70
N ALA A 48 -9.37 30.02 8.08
CA ALA A 48 -9.32 29.57 6.70
C ALA A 48 -8.97 30.73 5.77
N ARG A 49 -8.15 30.46 4.75
CA ARG A 49 -7.65 31.48 3.83
C ARG A 49 -7.64 31.00 2.39
N GLU A 50 -7.96 31.91 1.49
CA GLU A 50 -7.70 31.72 0.07
C GLU A 50 -6.20 31.67 -0.22
N TYR A 51 -5.77 30.70 -1.00
CA TYR A 51 -4.41 30.62 -1.48
C TYR A 51 -4.15 31.72 -2.53
N LYS A 52 -3.05 32.45 -2.38
CA LYS A 52 -2.62 33.48 -3.33
C LYS A 52 -1.19 33.21 -3.77
N GLU A 53 -0.98 32.90 -5.05
CA GLU A 53 0.34 32.56 -5.63
C GLU A 53 1.41 33.66 -5.39
N GLN A 54 1.00 34.90 -5.18
CA GLN A 54 1.93 36.03 -5.01
C GLN A 54 2.38 36.29 -3.57
N ASN A 55 1.89 35.53 -2.58
CA ASN A 55 2.29 35.69 -1.19
C ASN A 55 3.48 34.77 -0.88
N LEU A 56 4.64 35.39 -0.65
CA LEU A 56 5.90 34.68 -0.36
C LEU A 56 5.96 34.04 1.04
N ALA A 57 5.17 34.52 2.00
CA ALA A 57 5.07 33.95 3.35
C ALA A 57 3.84 34.44 4.11
N ASP A 58 3.32 33.63 5.02
CA ASP A 58 2.34 34.06 6.00
C ASP A 58 3.04 34.90 7.09
N THR A 59 2.62 36.14 7.25
CA THR A 59 3.26 37.13 8.18
C THR A 59 2.83 36.94 9.63
N VAL A 60 1.77 36.16 9.89
CA VAL A 60 1.18 35.97 11.22
C VAL A 60 1.21 34.51 11.57
N SER A 61 1.66 34.19 12.78
CA SER A 61 1.57 32.83 13.32
C SER A 61 0.11 32.50 13.59
N LEU A 62 -0.43 31.53 12.84
CA LEU A 62 -1.84 31.11 12.89
C LEU A 62 -1.93 29.61 13.09
N GLY A 63 -2.92 29.20 13.87
CA GLY A 63 -3.18 27.77 14.13
C GLY A 63 -3.07 27.41 15.60
N THR A 64 -3.57 26.23 15.94
CA THR A 64 -3.53 25.72 17.30
C THR A 64 -2.18 25.06 17.57
N LYS A 65 -1.43 25.59 18.56
CA LYS A 65 -0.13 24.99 18.98
C LYS A 65 -0.30 23.49 19.21
N GLY A 66 0.65 22.73 18.70
CA GLY A 66 0.63 21.25 18.76
C GLY A 66 0.01 20.62 17.50
N TYR A 67 -1.00 21.21 16.87
CA TYR A 67 -1.60 20.72 15.63
C TYR A 67 -1.08 21.45 14.38
N ALA A 68 -0.69 22.72 14.53
CA ALA A 68 -0.29 23.56 13.43
C ALA A 68 1.02 23.11 12.78
N ALA A 69 1.05 23.14 11.46
CA ALA A 69 2.22 22.81 10.68
C ALA A 69 3.36 23.84 10.86
N PRO A 70 4.64 23.44 10.70
CA PRO A 70 5.79 24.33 10.89
C PRO A 70 5.73 25.65 10.09
N GLU A 71 5.19 25.61 8.86
CA GLU A 71 5.04 26.77 7.98
C GLU A 71 3.96 27.76 8.44
N GLN A 72 3.05 27.36 9.35
CA GLN A 72 2.06 28.27 9.95
C GLN A 72 2.66 29.24 10.96
N PHE A 73 3.90 28.98 11.37
CA PHE A 73 4.61 29.91 12.26
C PHE A 73 5.39 30.92 11.43
N GLY A 74 4.99 32.18 11.51
CA GLY A 74 5.38 33.31 10.66
C GLY A 74 6.82 33.31 10.12
N GLY A 75 6.96 33.59 8.84
CA GLY A 75 8.25 33.69 8.14
C GLY A 75 8.85 32.35 7.65
N LYS A 76 8.19 31.21 7.86
CA LYS A 76 8.69 29.88 7.46
C LYS A 76 8.12 29.34 6.16
N GLY A 77 7.32 30.11 5.44
CA GLY A 77 6.72 29.71 4.17
C GLY A 77 5.27 30.15 4.02
N GLN A 78 4.67 29.76 2.93
CA GLN A 78 3.25 29.95 2.66
C GLN A 78 2.49 28.68 2.96
N THR A 79 1.31 28.81 3.57
CA THR A 79 0.41 27.68 3.79
C THR A 79 -0.27 27.26 2.49
N ASP A 80 -0.35 25.96 2.24
CA ASP A 80 -1.03 25.35 1.10
C ASP A 80 -1.78 24.06 1.51
N ALA A 81 -2.25 23.27 0.56
CA ALA A 81 -2.97 22.01 0.81
C ALA A 81 -2.20 21.05 1.72
N ARG A 82 -0.87 21.04 1.66
CA ARG A 82 0.01 20.18 2.47
C ARG A 82 0.07 20.59 3.94
N THR A 83 -0.31 21.84 4.25
CA THR A 83 -0.52 22.31 5.62
C THR A 83 -1.69 21.58 6.26
N ASP A 84 -2.81 21.45 5.55
CA ASP A 84 -3.98 20.71 6.04
C ASP A 84 -3.72 19.22 6.15
N VAL A 85 -2.89 18.63 5.26
CA VAL A 85 -2.40 17.25 5.38
C VAL A 85 -1.65 17.05 6.69
N TYR A 86 -0.76 17.97 7.07
CA TYR A 86 -0.03 17.89 8.34
C TYR A 86 -1.00 17.95 9.53
N CYS A 87 -1.86 18.97 9.58
CA CYS A 87 -2.82 19.16 10.67
C CYS A 87 -3.77 17.97 10.81
N LEU A 88 -4.20 17.36 9.70
CA LEU A 88 -5.00 16.13 9.70
C LEU A 88 -4.20 14.94 10.24
N GLY A 89 -2.93 14.79 9.84
CA GLY A 89 -2.04 13.76 10.37
C GLY A 89 -1.89 13.82 11.89
N VAL A 90 -1.68 15.02 12.44
CA VAL A 90 -1.62 15.24 13.90
C VAL A 90 -2.96 14.96 14.57
N THR A 91 -4.06 15.34 13.93
CA THR A 91 -5.42 15.06 14.43
C THR A 91 -5.67 13.55 14.50
N LEU A 92 -5.28 12.80 13.48
CA LEU A 92 -5.38 11.34 13.47
C LEU A 92 -4.50 10.67 14.53
N TYR A 93 -3.28 11.18 14.73
CA TYR A 93 -2.42 10.76 15.82
C TYR A 93 -3.15 10.88 17.17
N HIS A 94 -3.71 12.04 17.46
CA HIS A 94 -4.45 12.27 18.72
C HIS A 94 -5.65 11.33 18.84
N LEU A 95 -6.47 11.18 17.79
CA LEU A 95 -7.67 10.33 17.82
C LEU A 95 -7.37 8.84 17.96
N LEU A 96 -6.24 8.37 17.45
CA LEU A 96 -5.85 6.95 17.51
C LEU A 96 -5.11 6.58 18.79
N THR A 97 -4.31 7.50 19.34
CA THR A 97 -3.47 7.24 20.51
C THR A 97 -4.05 7.77 21.81
N GLY A 98 -4.98 8.74 21.74
CA GLY A 98 -5.43 9.51 22.88
C GLY A 98 -4.40 10.51 23.40
N GLN A 99 -3.24 10.65 22.75
CA GLN A 99 -2.18 11.56 23.20
C GLN A 99 -2.40 12.94 22.62
N ASN A 100 -2.57 13.92 23.53
CA ASN A 100 -2.79 15.31 23.15
C ASN A 100 -1.46 15.97 22.74
N PRO A 101 -1.30 16.42 21.48
CA PRO A 101 -0.05 17.04 21.03
C PRO A 101 0.21 18.42 21.67
N CYS A 102 -0.75 18.97 22.40
CA CYS A 102 -0.60 20.21 23.18
C CYS A 102 -0.03 19.97 24.59
N GLU A 103 0.19 18.75 24.98
CA GLU A 103 0.69 18.33 26.29
C GLU A 103 2.08 17.66 26.18
N PRO A 104 2.87 17.64 27.25
CA PRO A 104 4.14 16.91 27.24
C PRO A 104 3.96 15.44 26.81
N PRO A 105 4.86 14.88 26.00
CA PRO A 105 6.18 15.40 25.63
C PRO A 105 6.22 16.38 24.45
N TYR A 106 5.09 16.83 23.89
CA TYR A 106 4.95 17.72 22.70
C TYR A 106 5.52 17.14 21.40
N GLU A 107 5.84 15.86 21.39
CA GLU A 107 6.42 15.13 20.26
C GLU A 107 5.42 14.09 19.73
N ILE A 108 5.45 13.87 18.42
CA ILE A 108 4.64 12.84 17.77
C ILE A 108 5.49 11.58 17.67
N TYR A 109 5.26 10.64 18.58
CA TYR A 109 5.87 9.32 18.55
C TYR A 109 5.14 8.42 17.53
N PRO A 110 5.77 7.33 17.05
CA PRO A 110 5.07 6.31 16.29
C PRO A 110 3.81 5.83 17.03
N ILE A 111 2.66 5.72 16.33
CA ILE A 111 1.39 5.36 17.01
C ILE A 111 1.44 3.99 17.69
N ARG A 112 2.24 3.07 17.15
CA ARG A 112 2.46 1.73 17.70
C ARG A 112 3.32 1.71 18.96
N TYR A 113 4.00 2.80 19.27
CA TYR A 113 4.64 2.99 20.57
C TYR A 113 3.61 3.02 21.71
N TRP A 114 2.47 3.67 21.46
CA TRP A 114 1.37 3.78 22.42
C TRP A 114 0.45 2.54 22.38
N ASN A 115 0.18 2.03 21.19
CA ASN A 115 -0.64 0.85 21.00
C ASN A 115 -0.09 -0.04 19.87
N PRO A 116 0.66 -1.11 20.21
CA PRO A 116 1.24 -2.04 19.25
C PRO A 116 0.23 -2.79 18.34
N GLN A 117 -1.06 -2.76 18.71
CA GLN A 117 -2.14 -3.37 17.91
C GLN A 117 -2.55 -2.52 16.71
N LEU A 118 -2.15 -1.25 16.66
CA LEU A 118 -2.42 -0.39 15.53
C LEU A 118 -1.65 -0.84 14.28
N SER A 119 -2.25 -0.59 13.10
CA SER A 119 -1.67 -0.94 11.81
C SER A 119 -0.34 -0.23 11.56
N SER A 120 0.64 -0.96 11.07
CA SER A 120 1.91 -0.38 10.59
C SER A 120 1.70 0.48 9.35
N GLY A 121 0.67 0.19 8.53
CA GLY A 121 0.30 1.01 7.40
C GLY A 121 -0.23 2.39 7.83
N LEU A 122 -1.09 2.43 8.85
CA LEU A 122 -1.56 3.70 9.43
C LEU A 122 -0.43 4.50 10.07
N GLU A 123 0.49 3.83 10.77
CA GLU A 123 1.68 4.47 11.32
C GLU A 123 2.50 5.18 10.24
N ALA A 124 2.77 4.49 9.13
CA ALA A 124 3.51 5.05 8.00
C ALA A 124 2.78 6.25 7.37
N ILE A 125 1.44 6.20 7.27
CA ILE A 125 0.64 7.31 6.76
C ILE A 125 0.77 8.54 7.67
N ILE A 126 0.58 8.38 8.97
CA ILE A 126 0.66 9.49 9.93
C ILE A 126 2.08 10.09 9.94
N GLN A 127 3.11 9.24 9.94
CA GLN A 127 4.50 9.70 9.87
C GLN A 127 4.78 10.49 8.58
N LYS A 128 4.23 10.08 7.44
CA LYS A 128 4.36 10.84 6.19
C LYS A 128 3.60 12.16 6.23
N CYS A 129 2.38 12.19 6.79
CA CYS A 129 1.63 13.43 6.97
C CYS A 129 2.38 14.46 7.82
N THR A 130 3.04 14.01 8.89
CA THR A 130 3.63 14.87 9.91
C THR A 130 5.12 15.19 9.66
N GLN A 131 5.62 15.00 8.43
CA GLN A 131 6.96 15.43 8.04
C GLN A 131 7.11 16.95 8.16
N LEU A 132 8.29 17.41 8.58
CA LEU A 132 8.54 18.83 8.80
C LEU A 132 8.48 19.62 7.49
N ASN A 133 9.09 19.07 6.41
CA ASN A 133 9.07 19.70 5.10
C ASN A 133 7.79 19.32 4.35
N PRO A 134 7.04 20.28 3.81
CA PRO A 134 5.84 20.00 3.02
C PRO A 134 6.07 19.07 1.82
N GLU A 135 7.26 19.13 1.20
CA GLU A 135 7.64 18.28 0.06
C GLU A 135 7.69 16.77 0.40
N ASP A 136 7.93 16.43 1.67
CA ASP A 136 8.02 15.05 2.13
C ASP A 136 6.67 14.47 2.55
N ARG A 137 5.59 15.28 2.54
CA ARG A 137 4.22 14.88 2.87
C ARG A 137 3.47 14.35 1.67
N TYR A 138 2.23 13.92 1.87
CA TYR A 138 1.28 13.79 0.77
C TYR A 138 1.02 15.16 0.15
N GLN A 139 1.02 15.22 -1.19
CA GLN A 139 0.95 16.51 -1.90
C GLN A 139 -0.49 17.03 -2.04
N SER A 140 -1.49 16.18 -1.78
CA SER A 140 -2.91 16.54 -1.75
C SER A 140 -3.70 15.69 -0.78
N CYS A 141 -4.89 16.13 -0.40
CA CYS A 141 -5.83 15.33 0.38
C CYS A 141 -6.37 14.14 -0.44
N ALA A 142 -6.41 14.23 -1.76
CA ALA A 142 -6.74 13.10 -2.63
C ALA A 142 -5.68 11.99 -2.56
N GLU A 143 -4.39 12.34 -2.56
CA GLU A 143 -3.30 11.37 -2.38
C GLU A 143 -3.37 10.70 -0.99
N LEU A 144 -3.64 11.47 0.06
CA LEU A 144 -3.83 10.94 1.40
C LEU A 144 -5.06 10.03 1.50
N LEU A 145 -6.17 10.39 0.87
CA LEU A 145 -7.38 9.57 0.81
C LEU A 145 -7.08 8.21 0.16
N TYR A 146 -6.37 8.22 -0.98
CA TYR A 146 -5.95 6.99 -1.64
C TYR A 146 -5.09 6.11 -0.72
N ALA A 147 -4.14 6.69 0.00
CA ALA A 147 -3.33 5.96 0.97
C ALA A 147 -4.16 5.37 2.12
N LEU A 148 -5.17 6.11 2.62
CA LEU A 148 -6.10 5.64 3.65
C LEU A 148 -7.05 4.54 3.14
N ASP A 149 -7.38 4.51 1.86
CA ASP A 149 -8.16 3.43 1.25
C ASP A 149 -7.35 2.13 1.11
N HIS A 150 -6.01 2.22 1.06
CA HIS A 150 -5.10 1.10 0.83
C HIS A 150 -4.11 0.85 1.98
N TYR A 151 -4.38 1.38 3.19
CA TYR A 151 -3.44 1.26 4.31
C TYR A 151 -3.16 -0.19 4.73
N ASP A 152 -4.15 -1.08 4.55
CA ASP A 152 -3.99 -2.51 4.84
C ASP A 152 -2.93 -3.17 3.95
N GLU A 153 -2.75 -2.71 2.71
CA GLU A 153 -1.74 -3.21 1.78
C GLU A 153 -0.31 -2.82 2.22
N MET A 154 -0.20 -1.73 2.96
CA MET A 154 1.06 -1.28 3.56
C MET A 154 1.38 -2.01 4.86
N ASP A 155 0.42 -2.75 5.42
CA ASP A 155 0.61 -3.47 6.68
C ASP A 155 1.62 -4.62 6.53
N GLU A 156 2.55 -4.72 7.48
CA GLU A 156 3.59 -5.76 7.49
C GLU A 156 2.98 -7.17 7.44
N GLY A 157 1.88 -7.38 8.15
CA GLY A 157 1.14 -8.65 8.15
C GLY A 157 0.58 -9.00 6.77
N TYR A 158 0.01 -8.04 6.07
CA TYR A 158 -0.51 -8.21 4.71
C TYR A 158 0.61 -8.51 3.72
N ARG A 159 1.70 -7.70 3.74
CA ARG A 159 2.88 -7.90 2.89
C ARG A 159 3.51 -9.28 3.09
N LYS A 160 3.60 -9.75 4.34
CA LYS A 160 4.11 -11.09 4.66
C LYS A 160 3.21 -12.20 4.10
N LYS A 161 1.88 -12.05 4.22
CA LYS A 161 0.90 -12.98 3.62
C LYS A 161 1.01 -13.02 2.10
N GLN A 162 1.11 -11.87 1.43
CA GLN A 162 1.26 -11.78 -0.02
C GLN A 162 2.57 -12.43 -0.50
N LYS A 163 3.70 -12.14 0.16
CA LYS A 163 4.98 -12.79 -0.13
C LYS A 163 4.90 -14.33 0.02
N ASN A 164 4.19 -14.83 1.03
CA ASN A 164 4.01 -16.25 1.22
C ASN A 164 3.12 -16.87 0.12
N LYS A 165 2.02 -16.21 -0.27
CA LYS A 165 1.19 -16.66 -1.40
C LYS A 165 2.01 -16.75 -2.70
N LEU A 166 2.83 -15.74 -2.96
CA LEU A 166 3.70 -15.71 -4.14
C LEU A 166 4.74 -16.85 -4.12
N LYS A 167 5.36 -17.12 -2.96
CA LYS A 167 6.27 -18.27 -2.80
C LYS A 167 5.58 -19.60 -3.09
N VAL A 168 4.38 -19.82 -2.52
CA VAL A 168 3.60 -21.04 -2.77
C VAL A 168 3.27 -21.16 -4.26
N PHE A 169 2.84 -20.08 -4.91
CA PHE A 169 2.58 -20.09 -6.35
C PHE A 169 3.81 -20.49 -7.17
N PHE A 170 4.98 -19.94 -6.91
CA PHE A 170 6.20 -20.29 -7.63
C PHE A 170 6.64 -21.75 -7.37
N ILE A 171 6.46 -22.26 -6.16
CA ILE A 171 6.76 -23.66 -5.83
C ILE A 171 5.83 -24.59 -6.61
N THR A 172 4.50 -24.31 -6.63
CA THR A 172 3.53 -25.13 -7.35
C THR A 172 3.72 -25.07 -8.86
N ALA A 173 3.96 -23.88 -9.41
CA ALA A 173 4.26 -23.70 -10.83
C ALA A 173 5.56 -24.43 -11.22
N GLY A 174 6.61 -24.30 -10.43
CA GLY A 174 7.89 -24.99 -10.66
C GLY A 174 7.74 -26.52 -10.61
N SER A 175 6.98 -27.05 -9.65
CA SER A 175 6.70 -28.49 -9.57
C SER A 175 5.92 -29.00 -10.80
N ALA A 176 4.92 -28.25 -11.26
CA ALA A 176 4.16 -28.61 -12.46
C ALA A 176 5.06 -28.67 -13.70
N VAL A 177 5.93 -27.68 -13.91
CA VAL A 177 6.90 -27.69 -15.01
C VAL A 177 7.88 -28.87 -14.88
N PHE A 178 8.35 -29.16 -13.69
CA PHE A 178 9.23 -30.32 -13.45
C PHE A 178 8.56 -31.63 -13.85
N PHE A 179 7.31 -31.87 -13.45
CA PHE A 179 6.58 -33.08 -13.82
C PHE A 179 6.29 -33.16 -15.32
N LEU A 180 6.04 -32.06 -15.99
CA LEU A 180 5.89 -32.02 -17.46
C LEU A 180 7.19 -32.43 -18.15
N ILE A 181 8.33 -31.88 -17.73
CA ILE A 181 9.65 -32.24 -18.29
C ILE A 181 9.95 -33.72 -18.02
N ALA A 182 9.76 -34.20 -16.80
CA ALA A 182 9.96 -35.59 -16.44
C ALA A 182 9.06 -36.54 -17.29
N GLY A 183 7.80 -36.17 -17.50
CA GLY A 183 6.89 -36.93 -18.37
C GLY A 183 7.38 -36.99 -19.82
N CYS A 184 7.85 -35.87 -20.37
CA CYS A 184 8.44 -35.85 -21.71
C CYS A 184 9.69 -36.72 -21.84
N VAL A 185 10.57 -36.68 -20.83
CA VAL A 185 11.78 -37.53 -20.80
C VAL A 185 11.41 -39.00 -20.71
N CYS A 186 10.47 -39.38 -19.83
CA CYS A 186 10.01 -40.77 -19.72
C CYS A 186 9.35 -41.27 -21.01
N THR A 187 8.55 -40.47 -21.70
CA THR A 187 7.96 -40.84 -22.98
C THR A 187 9.01 -40.98 -24.06
N GLY A 188 9.99 -40.08 -24.11
CA GLY A 188 11.13 -40.17 -25.03
C GLY A 188 11.96 -41.44 -24.82
N MET A 189 12.28 -41.76 -23.56
CA MET A 189 12.98 -43.01 -23.21
C MET A 189 12.19 -44.25 -23.63
N ARG A 190 10.87 -44.29 -23.37
CA ARG A 190 10.00 -45.41 -23.77
C ARG A 190 10.00 -45.61 -25.29
N VAL A 191 9.89 -44.52 -26.08
CA VAL A 191 9.96 -44.63 -27.54
C VAL A 191 11.31 -45.10 -27.98
N HIS A 192 12.41 -44.63 -27.39
CA HIS A 192 13.76 -45.05 -27.73
C HIS A 192 13.98 -46.54 -27.46
N VAL A 193 13.56 -47.05 -26.30
CA VAL A 193 13.65 -48.49 -25.95
C VAL A 193 12.85 -49.34 -26.92
N ASN A 194 11.59 -48.95 -27.21
CA ASN A 194 10.73 -49.69 -28.11
C ASN A 194 11.30 -49.78 -29.56
N ASN A 195 11.89 -48.67 -30.03
CA ASN A 195 12.54 -48.66 -31.37
C ASN A 195 13.80 -49.55 -31.37
N SER A 196 14.59 -49.52 -30.29
CA SER A 196 15.78 -50.39 -30.15
C SER A 196 15.41 -51.88 -30.11
N ASP A 197 14.34 -52.24 -29.41
CA ASP A 197 13.84 -53.62 -29.37
C ASP A 197 13.32 -54.10 -30.73
N TYR A 198 12.62 -53.23 -31.46
CA TYR A 198 12.17 -53.48 -32.82
C TYR A 198 13.35 -53.72 -33.77
N ASP A 199 14.38 -52.83 -33.78
CA ASP A 199 15.59 -52.99 -34.59
C ASP A 199 16.36 -54.24 -34.25
N ASN A 200 16.43 -54.62 -32.98
CA ASN A 200 17.08 -55.85 -32.53
C ASN A 200 16.31 -57.10 -33.00
N ASN A 201 14.97 -57.09 -32.95
CA ASN A 201 14.15 -58.19 -33.43
C ASN A 201 14.28 -58.37 -34.94
N ILE A 202 14.33 -57.28 -35.72
CA ILE A 202 14.58 -57.34 -37.16
C ILE A 202 15.94 -57.94 -37.47
N LYS A 203 17.01 -57.51 -36.81
CA LYS A 203 18.36 -58.10 -37.00
C LYS A 203 18.42 -59.55 -36.67
N GLN A 204 17.73 -60.01 -35.62
CA GLN A 204 17.65 -61.42 -35.28
C GLN A 204 16.86 -62.23 -36.28
N ALA A 205 15.77 -61.67 -36.81
CA ALA A 205 15.00 -62.32 -37.88
C ALA A 205 15.81 -62.47 -39.17
N GLU A 206 16.64 -61.49 -39.54
CA GLU A 206 17.54 -61.57 -40.70
C GLU A 206 18.64 -62.61 -40.55
N LEU A 207 19.10 -62.87 -39.31
CA LEU A 207 20.14 -63.85 -38.99
C LEU A 207 19.60 -65.25 -38.78
N SER A 208 18.29 -65.47 -38.68
CA SER A 208 17.67 -66.81 -38.46
C SER A 208 17.75 -67.68 -39.71
N ALA A 209 18.01 -68.98 -39.48
CA ALA A 209 18.28 -69.89 -40.57
C ALA A 209 17.04 -70.47 -41.29
N THR A 210 15.83 -70.33 -40.69
CA THR A 210 14.59 -70.89 -41.20
C THR A 210 13.51 -69.81 -41.34
N ASP A 211 12.59 -69.92 -42.33
CA ASP A 211 11.51 -68.97 -42.58
C ASP A 211 10.48 -68.99 -41.44
N GLU A 212 10.27 -70.06 -40.73
CA GLU A 212 9.39 -70.14 -39.56
C GLU A 212 9.94 -69.35 -38.39
N GLU A 213 11.23 -69.39 -38.10
CA GLU A 213 11.90 -68.57 -37.07
C GLU A 213 11.84 -67.08 -37.41
N LYS A 214 11.95 -66.70 -38.70
CA LYS A 214 11.78 -65.32 -39.17
C LYS A 214 10.41 -64.76 -38.82
N ILE A 215 9.33 -65.51 -39.07
CA ILE A 215 7.97 -65.11 -38.78
C ILE A 215 7.77 -64.82 -37.31
N ASP A 216 8.34 -65.64 -36.40
CA ASP A 216 8.23 -65.45 -34.94
C ASP A 216 8.92 -64.17 -34.44
N TYR A 217 10.03 -63.78 -35.07
CA TYR A 217 10.73 -62.53 -34.74
C TYR A 217 10.03 -61.26 -35.28
N TYR A 218 9.37 -61.32 -36.45
CA TYR A 218 8.60 -60.23 -37.03
C TYR A 218 7.25 -60.00 -36.31
N ALA A 219 6.77 -61.01 -35.56
CA ALA A 219 5.52 -60.95 -34.81
C ALA A 219 5.67 -60.34 -33.41
N LYS A 220 6.88 -60.14 -32.93
CA LYS A 220 7.23 -59.55 -31.61
C LYS A 220 7.46 -58.06 -31.74
#